data_00a24f4b7488291f1be17d13ab0dd123
#
_entry.id   00a24f4b7488291f1be17d13ab0dd123
#
_cell.length_a   1.000
_cell.length_b   1.000
_cell.length_c   1.000
_cell.angle_alpha   90.00
_cell.angle_beta   90.00
_cell.angle_gamma   90.00
#
_symmetry.space_group_name_H-M   'P 1'
#
loop_
_entity.id
_entity.type
_entity.pdbx_description
1 polymer ?
#
loop_
_entity_poly.entity_id
_entity_poly.type
_entity_poly.pdbx_seq_one_letter_code
_entity_poly.pdbx_strand_id
1 'polypeptide(L)'
;MSTLLHLSASPRGAASESRAIAATFLDAYRETHPDDEIVEWDLWDGSLPEFGPAAAAAKMAVFAGADPQGDEARAWRNAIDTFRRFDAADRYLFSVPMWNAGVPYILKQFIDVISQPGLVFGFDPEHGYTGLLEDKKAAVIYTSAVYGPERGPAFGADFQRPFLDDWLRWTGIDDLAAIEFRPDLATPDADTGRRAAHAAARDAGKLF
;
A
#
# COMPACT_ATOMS: atom_id res chain seq x y z
N MET A 1 -19.85 -8.85 7.19
CA MET A 1 -19.77 -7.69 6.27
C MET A 1 -18.45 -7.03 6.59
N SER A 2 -17.48 -7.19 5.71
CA SER A 2 -16.14 -6.62 5.86
C SER A 2 -15.96 -5.47 4.86
N THR A 3 -14.96 -4.62 5.11
CA THR A 3 -14.59 -3.54 4.19
C THR A 3 -13.25 -3.85 3.54
N LEU A 4 -13.20 -3.89 2.21
CA LEU A 4 -11.98 -3.97 1.44
C LEU A 4 -11.62 -2.57 0.91
N LEU A 5 -10.43 -2.07 1.27
CA LEU A 5 -9.89 -0.80 0.78
C LEU A 5 -8.90 -1.05 -0.36
N HIS A 6 -9.22 -0.56 -1.56
CA HIS A 6 -8.30 -0.53 -2.68
C HIS A 6 -7.52 0.79 -2.72
N LEU A 7 -6.21 0.73 -2.45
CA LEU A 7 -5.30 1.87 -2.56
C LEU A 7 -4.58 1.84 -3.92
N SER A 8 -4.83 2.86 -4.72
CA SER A 8 -4.18 3.02 -6.02
C SER A 8 -3.00 4.00 -5.93
N ALA A 9 -1.79 3.50 -6.18
CA ALA A 9 -0.57 4.32 -6.24
C ALA A 9 -0.16 4.70 -7.67
N SER A 10 -0.99 4.41 -8.69
CA SER A 10 -0.67 4.70 -10.08
C SER A 10 -1.40 5.93 -10.61
N PRO A 11 -0.67 6.96 -11.12
CA PRO A 11 -1.30 8.15 -11.71
C PRO A 11 -1.84 7.92 -13.14
N ARG A 12 -1.63 6.72 -13.73
CA ARG A 12 -1.94 6.47 -15.14
C ARG A 12 -3.43 6.20 -15.42
N GLY A 13 -4.28 6.24 -14.40
CA GLY A 13 -5.72 6.01 -14.57
C GLY A 13 -6.02 4.70 -15.30
N ALA A 14 -6.83 4.74 -16.36
CA ALA A 14 -7.22 3.57 -17.15
C ALA A 14 -6.06 2.91 -17.93
N ALA A 15 -4.92 3.60 -18.11
CA ALA A 15 -3.73 3.03 -18.77
C ALA A 15 -2.78 2.32 -17.79
N SER A 16 -3.19 2.12 -16.55
CA SER A 16 -2.38 1.48 -15.52
C SER A 16 -2.58 -0.04 -15.50
N GLU A 17 -1.53 -0.81 -15.75
CA GLU A 17 -1.55 -2.28 -15.66
C GLU A 17 -1.88 -2.74 -14.22
N SER A 18 -1.30 -2.12 -13.19
CA SER A 18 -1.59 -2.52 -11.81
C SER A 18 -3.06 -2.27 -11.43
N ARG A 19 -3.70 -1.21 -11.95
CA ARG A 19 -5.14 -0.95 -11.74
C ARG A 19 -6.01 -1.93 -12.54
N ALA A 20 -5.62 -2.28 -13.77
CA ALA A 20 -6.35 -3.25 -14.57
C ALA A 20 -6.36 -4.64 -13.91
N ILE A 21 -5.22 -5.07 -13.35
CA ILE A 21 -5.11 -6.32 -12.59
C ILE A 21 -5.92 -6.22 -11.28
N ALA A 22 -5.90 -5.06 -10.59
CA ALA A 22 -6.72 -4.82 -9.41
C ALA A 22 -8.22 -4.93 -9.71
N ALA A 23 -8.69 -4.41 -10.84
CA ALA A 23 -10.09 -4.56 -11.25
C ALA A 23 -10.48 -6.04 -11.39
N THR A 24 -9.60 -6.87 -11.97
CA THR A 24 -9.85 -8.32 -12.07
C THR A 24 -9.94 -9.00 -10.69
N PHE A 25 -9.09 -8.60 -9.76
CA PHE A 25 -9.17 -9.07 -8.36
C PHE A 25 -10.49 -8.66 -7.71
N LEU A 26 -10.86 -7.38 -7.83
CA LEU A 26 -12.08 -6.84 -7.24
C LEU A 26 -13.35 -7.47 -7.81
N ASP A 27 -13.38 -7.75 -9.12
CA ASP A 27 -14.52 -8.43 -9.75
C ASP A 27 -14.68 -9.86 -9.19
N ALA A 28 -13.57 -10.60 -9.07
CA ALA A 28 -13.59 -11.94 -8.48
C ALA A 28 -13.93 -11.93 -6.98
N TYR A 29 -13.47 -10.90 -6.25
CA TYR A 29 -13.81 -10.70 -4.84
C TYR A 29 -15.32 -10.47 -4.64
N ARG A 30 -15.93 -9.61 -5.47
CA ARG A 30 -17.39 -9.36 -5.42
C ARG A 30 -18.23 -10.62 -5.65
N GLU A 31 -17.74 -11.53 -6.52
CA GLU A 31 -18.46 -12.80 -6.77
C GLU A 31 -18.57 -13.68 -5.53
N THR A 32 -17.56 -13.65 -4.65
CA THR A 32 -17.48 -14.51 -3.45
C THR A 32 -17.83 -13.78 -2.15
N HIS A 33 -17.80 -12.46 -2.16
CA HIS A 33 -18.10 -11.60 -1.01
C HIS A 33 -19.13 -10.51 -1.39
N PRO A 34 -20.35 -10.89 -1.79
CA PRO A 34 -21.34 -9.94 -2.32
C PRO A 34 -21.84 -8.91 -1.30
N ASP A 35 -21.71 -9.21 0.01
CA ASP A 35 -22.18 -8.36 1.10
C ASP A 35 -21.08 -7.42 1.64
N ASP A 36 -19.83 -7.54 1.15
CA ASP A 36 -18.72 -6.71 1.62
C ASP A 36 -18.66 -5.38 0.89
N GLU A 37 -18.26 -4.34 1.63
CA GLU A 37 -18.04 -3.02 1.06
C GLU A 37 -16.67 -2.94 0.38
N ILE A 38 -16.61 -2.35 -0.82
CA ILE A 38 -15.36 -2.03 -1.50
C ILE A 38 -15.24 -0.51 -1.57
N VAL A 39 -14.20 0.01 -0.92
CA VAL A 39 -13.85 1.43 -0.92
C VAL A 39 -12.61 1.63 -1.81
N GLU A 40 -12.67 2.58 -2.75
CA GLU A 40 -11.52 2.93 -3.57
C GLU A 40 -10.87 4.22 -3.06
N TRP A 41 -9.54 4.22 -2.97
CA TRP A 41 -8.74 5.39 -2.63
C TRP A 41 -7.61 5.57 -3.66
N ASP A 42 -7.79 6.53 -4.55
CA ASP A 42 -6.73 6.96 -5.44
C ASP A 42 -5.82 7.93 -4.68
N LEU A 43 -4.59 7.50 -4.38
CA LEU A 43 -3.65 8.34 -3.63
C LEU A 43 -3.28 9.64 -4.38
N TRP A 44 -3.61 9.74 -5.68
CA TRP A 44 -3.40 10.94 -6.51
C TRP A 44 -4.58 11.89 -6.53
N ASP A 45 -5.62 11.65 -5.72
CA ASP A 45 -6.83 12.50 -5.66
C ASP A 45 -6.60 13.86 -4.97
N GLY A 46 -5.41 14.10 -4.42
CA GLY A 46 -5.05 15.32 -3.70
C GLY A 46 -5.51 15.34 -2.24
N SER A 47 -6.06 14.25 -1.72
CA SER A 47 -6.55 14.17 -0.34
C SER A 47 -5.46 13.88 0.70
N LEU A 48 -4.27 13.38 0.27
CA LEU A 48 -3.18 13.09 1.19
C LEU A 48 -2.58 14.38 1.75
N PRO A 49 -2.50 14.54 3.08
CA PRO A 49 -1.82 15.67 3.67
C PRO A 49 -0.31 15.57 3.46
N GLU A 50 0.35 16.72 3.51
CA GLU A 50 1.81 16.78 3.55
C GLU A 50 2.32 16.29 4.92
N PHE A 51 3.39 15.48 4.91
CA PHE A 51 4.18 15.16 6.10
C PHE A 51 5.44 16.04 6.14
N GLY A 52 5.21 17.36 6.29
CA GLY A 52 6.25 18.38 6.30
C GLY A 52 6.76 18.74 7.70
N PRO A 53 7.43 19.89 7.85
CA PRO A 53 8.05 20.29 9.11
C PRO A 53 7.12 20.32 10.30
N ALA A 54 5.88 20.80 10.14
CA ALA A 54 4.89 20.85 11.23
C ALA A 54 4.48 19.43 11.69
N ALA A 55 4.27 18.49 10.75
CA ALA A 55 3.96 17.11 11.08
C ALA A 55 5.13 16.39 11.78
N ALA A 56 6.36 16.65 11.31
CA ALA A 56 7.56 16.10 11.94
C ALA A 56 7.76 16.65 13.36
N ALA A 57 7.55 17.94 13.59
CA ALA A 57 7.61 18.56 14.90
C ALA A 57 6.52 18.00 15.84
N ALA A 58 5.29 17.85 15.33
CA ALA A 58 4.19 17.23 16.07
C ALA A 58 4.52 15.80 16.52
N LYS A 59 5.09 14.98 15.64
CA LYS A 59 5.56 13.62 15.97
C LYS A 59 6.56 13.64 17.12
N MET A 60 7.53 14.56 17.10
CA MET A 60 8.52 14.68 18.16
C MET A 60 7.92 15.17 19.48
N ALA A 61 6.95 16.08 19.44
CA ALA A 61 6.21 16.51 20.62
C ALA A 61 5.47 15.32 21.27
N VAL A 62 4.76 14.51 20.47
CA VAL A 62 4.07 13.30 20.96
C VAL A 62 5.04 12.29 21.54
N PHE A 63 6.20 12.05 20.94
CA PHE A 63 7.24 11.19 21.53
C PHE A 63 7.77 11.72 22.86
N ALA A 64 7.80 13.03 23.05
CA ALA A 64 8.19 13.65 24.31
C ALA A 64 7.05 13.71 25.35
N GLY A 65 5.87 13.13 25.05
CA GLY A 65 4.70 13.17 25.91
C GLY A 65 4.01 14.53 25.98
N ALA A 66 4.24 15.41 24.99
CA ALA A 66 3.64 16.73 24.89
C ALA A 66 2.52 16.77 23.84
N ASP A 67 1.56 17.66 24.02
CA ASP A 67 0.49 17.88 23.05
C ASP A 67 0.94 18.91 21.98
N PRO A 68 0.92 18.55 20.67
CA PRO A 68 1.18 19.50 19.59
C PRO A 68 0.23 20.69 19.61
N GLN A 69 0.72 21.89 19.27
CA GLN A 69 -0.07 23.12 19.27
C GLN A 69 -0.09 23.78 17.88
N GLY A 70 -1.09 24.64 17.61
CA GLY A 70 -1.18 25.45 16.40
C GLY A 70 -1.12 24.61 15.12
N ASP A 71 -0.15 24.90 14.26
CA ASP A 71 0.04 24.21 12.97
C ASP A 71 0.47 22.75 13.16
N GLU A 72 1.24 22.44 14.19
CA GLU A 72 1.61 21.08 14.56
C GLU A 72 0.38 20.24 14.93
N ALA A 73 -0.52 20.79 15.75
CA ALA A 73 -1.76 20.12 16.12
C ALA A 73 -2.66 19.86 14.91
N ARG A 74 -2.70 20.78 13.93
CA ARG A 74 -3.45 20.60 12.70
C ARG A 74 -2.82 19.48 11.85
N ALA A 75 -1.50 19.50 11.67
CA ALA A 75 -0.79 18.46 10.91
C ALA A 75 -0.94 17.08 11.55
N TRP A 76 -0.89 17.01 12.88
CA TRP A 76 -1.11 15.76 13.62
C TRP A 76 -2.53 15.22 13.46
N ARG A 77 -3.55 16.07 13.55
CA ARG A 77 -4.94 15.65 13.27
C ARG A 77 -5.11 15.10 11.86
N ASN A 78 -4.51 15.75 10.86
CA ASN A 78 -4.55 15.26 9.47
C ASN A 78 -3.93 13.85 9.33
N ALA A 79 -2.82 13.60 10.02
CA ALA A 79 -2.20 12.27 10.05
C ALA A 79 -3.12 11.22 10.72
N ILE A 80 -3.73 11.56 11.87
CA ILE A 80 -4.69 10.69 12.56
C ILE A 80 -5.91 10.39 11.68
N ASP A 81 -6.47 11.40 11.01
CA ASP A 81 -7.67 11.21 10.18
C ASP A 81 -7.36 10.38 8.92
N THR A 82 -6.14 10.54 8.35
CA THR A 82 -5.65 9.70 7.27
C THR A 82 -5.49 8.24 7.73
N PHE A 83 -4.92 8.03 8.91
CA PHE A 83 -4.80 6.70 9.52
C PHE A 83 -6.18 6.09 9.77
N ARG A 84 -7.12 6.80 10.36
CA ARG A 84 -8.47 6.31 10.63
C ARG A 84 -9.20 5.85 9.37
N ARG A 85 -9.03 6.59 8.26
CA ARG A 85 -9.57 6.19 6.96
C ARG A 85 -8.97 4.86 6.50
N PHE A 86 -7.68 4.64 6.73
CA PHE A 86 -7.01 3.38 6.42
C PHE A 86 -7.47 2.27 7.36
N ASP A 87 -7.44 2.50 8.65
CA ASP A 87 -7.73 1.52 9.69
C ASP A 87 -9.19 1.04 9.71
N ALA A 88 -10.10 1.82 9.15
CA ALA A 88 -11.52 1.45 9.02
C ALA A 88 -11.77 0.22 8.13
N ALA A 89 -10.80 -0.19 7.31
CA ALA A 89 -10.92 -1.37 6.47
C ALA A 89 -10.37 -2.63 7.16
N ASP A 90 -10.95 -3.78 6.84
CA ASP A 90 -10.53 -5.10 7.31
C ASP A 90 -9.50 -5.73 6.37
N ARG A 91 -9.56 -5.37 5.09
CA ARG A 91 -8.76 -5.95 4.00
C ARG A 91 -8.22 -4.86 3.10
N TYR A 92 -7.04 -5.08 2.56
CA TYR A 92 -6.37 -4.11 1.70
C TYR A 92 -5.98 -4.71 0.35
N LEU A 93 -6.22 -3.96 -0.70
CA LEU A 93 -5.66 -4.23 -2.03
C LEU A 93 -4.82 -3.02 -2.45
N PHE A 94 -3.53 -3.23 -2.70
CA PHE A 94 -2.65 -2.19 -3.20
C PHE A 94 -2.34 -2.42 -4.68
N SER A 95 -2.49 -1.39 -5.52
CA SER A 95 -2.01 -1.41 -6.90
C SER A 95 -0.81 -0.49 -7.05
N VAL A 96 0.38 -1.09 -7.22
CA VAL A 96 1.67 -0.42 -7.05
C VAL A 96 2.57 -0.61 -8.27
N PRO A 97 2.74 0.41 -9.12
CA PRO A 97 3.76 0.39 -10.15
C PRO A 97 5.15 0.66 -9.55
N MET A 98 6.19 0.10 -10.16
CA MET A 98 7.57 0.42 -9.79
C MET A 98 8.01 1.76 -10.36
N TRP A 99 8.52 2.63 -9.51
CA TRP A 99 9.14 3.90 -9.88
C TRP A 99 10.57 3.96 -9.37
N ASN A 100 11.55 4.12 -10.30
CA ASN A 100 12.97 4.22 -9.93
C ASN A 100 13.40 3.12 -8.96
N ALA A 101 13.08 1.87 -9.29
CA ALA A 101 13.33 0.66 -8.52
C ALA A 101 12.52 0.51 -7.20
N GLY A 102 11.76 1.51 -6.79
CA GLY A 102 10.99 1.54 -5.55
C GLY A 102 9.48 1.75 -5.77
N VAL A 103 8.79 2.12 -4.70
CA VAL A 103 7.37 2.51 -4.73
C VAL A 103 7.23 3.96 -5.23
N PRO A 104 6.08 4.35 -5.84
CA PRO A 104 5.81 5.75 -6.15
C PRO A 104 5.87 6.64 -4.90
N TYR A 105 6.37 7.87 -5.04
CA TYR A 105 6.51 8.78 -3.91
C TYR A 105 5.18 9.05 -3.18
N ILE A 106 4.05 9.00 -3.89
CA ILE A 106 2.73 9.20 -3.28
C ILE A 106 2.39 8.07 -2.29
N LEU A 107 2.79 6.81 -2.58
CA LEU A 107 2.64 5.71 -1.65
C LEU A 107 3.57 5.86 -0.46
N LYS A 108 4.81 6.33 -0.70
CA LYS A 108 5.74 6.63 0.40
C LYS A 108 5.21 7.76 1.29
N GLN A 109 4.62 8.82 0.70
CA GLN A 109 3.96 9.89 1.46
C GLN A 109 2.81 9.34 2.31
N PHE A 110 1.94 8.50 1.75
CA PHE A 110 0.88 7.83 2.50
C PHE A 110 1.45 7.04 3.69
N ILE A 111 2.48 6.21 3.45
CA ILE A 111 3.16 5.44 4.49
C ILE A 111 3.71 6.37 5.58
N ASP A 112 4.39 7.46 5.21
CA ASP A 112 4.98 8.40 6.17
C ASP A 112 3.91 9.14 7.00
N VAL A 113 2.77 9.46 6.39
CA VAL A 113 1.66 10.12 7.07
C VAL A 113 1.05 9.21 8.12
N ILE A 114 0.75 7.94 7.80
CA ILE A 114 0.03 7.05 8.72
C ILE A 114 0.96 6.31 9.71
N SER A 115 2.27 6.22 9.43
CA SER A 115 3.22 5.50 10.30
C SER A 115 3.60 6.33 11.51
N GLN A 116 2.65 6.47 12.43
CA GLN A 116 2.82 7.24 13.64
C GLN A 116 2.76 6.35 14.89
N PRO A 117 3.48 6.72 15.97
CA PRO A 117 3.49 5.97 17.21
C PRO A 117 2.09 5.89 17.82
N GLY A 118 1.71 4.72 18.31
CA GLY A 118 0.39 4.47 18.88
C GLY A 118 -0.75 4.35 17.84
N LEU A 119 -0.43 4.42 16.52
CA LEU A 119 -1.38 4.18 15.42
C LEU A 119 -1.07 2.85 14.75
N VAL A 120 -0.02 2.77 13.94
CA VAL A 120 0.37 1.52 13.25
C VAL A 120 1.42 0.72 13.99
N PHE A 121 2.13 1.33 14.93
CA PHE A 121 3.17 0.67 15.72
C PHE A 121 3.26 1.15 17.16
N GLY A 122 3.65 0.22 18.06
CA GLY A 122 4.20 0.50 19.37
C GLY A 122 5.73 0.39 19.35
N PHE A 123 6.40 0.98 20.33
CA PHE A 123 7.85 0.84 20.51
C PHE A 123 8.19 0.66 21.98
N ASP A 124 8.99 -0.35 22.25
CA ASP A 124 9.57 -0.64 23.56
C ASP A 124 11.10 -0.68 23.44
N PRO A 125 11.86 0.03 24.29
CA PRO A 125 13.32 0.07 24.19
C PRO A 125 14.03 -1.29 24.33
N GLU A 126 13.42 -2.25 25.01
CA GLU A 126 14.00 -3.59 25.23
C GLU A 126 13.55 -4.59 24.18
N HIS A 127 12.31 -4.46 23.65
CA HIS A 127 11.69 -5.43 22.75
C HIS A 127 11.55 -4.93 21.30
N GLY A 128 11.75 -3.62 21.07
CA GLY A 128 11.67 -3.01 19.72
C GLY A 128 10.25 -2.63 19.31
N TYR A 129 9.95 -2.77 18.03
CA TYR A 129 8.67 -2.41 17.45
C TYR A 129 7.64 -3.53 17.57
N THR A 130 6.37 -3.14 17.77
CA THR A 130 5.21 -4.03 17.72
C THR A 130 4.21 -3.42 16.76
N GLY A 131 3.74 -4.18 15.77
CA GLY A 131 2.63 -3.79 14.89
C GLY A 131 1.31 -3.74 15.66
N LEU A 132 0.46 -2.77 15.33
CA LEU A 132 -0.81 -2.53 16.03
C LEU A 132 -2.04 -2.82 15.16
N LEU A 133 -1.85 -3.20 13.89
CA LEU A 133 -2.94 -3.58 13.00
C LEU A 133 -3.21 -5.08 13.16
N GLU A 134 -4.29 -5.40 13.86
CA GLU A 134 -4.69 -6.78 14.16
C GLU A 134 -5.80 -7.26 13.22
N ASP A 135 -5.86 -8.57 12.95
CA ASP A 135 -6.89 -9.25 12.18
C ASP A 135 -7.09 -8.69 10.75
N LYS A 136 -6.02 -8.12 10.16
CA LYS A 136 -6.03 -7.53 8.83
C LYS A 136 -5.19 -8.35 7.85
N LYS A 137 -5.53 -8.26 6.55
CA LYS A 137 -4.75 -8.88 5.47
C LYS A 137 -4.63 -7.97 4.27
N ALA A 138 -3.60 -8.19 3.46
CA ALA A 138 -3.35 -7.37 2.29
C ALA A 138 -2.98 -8.21 1.05
N ALA A 139 -3.50 -7.78 -0.10
CA ALA A 139 -3.02 -8.21 -1.40
C ALA A 139 -2.32 -7.04 -2.08
N VAL A 140 -1.16 -7.31 -2.70
CA VAL A 140 -0.38 -6.28 -3.38
C VAL A 140 -0.11 -6.68 -4.81
N ILE A 141 -0.45 -5.80 -5.76
CA ILE A 141 -0.18 -5.95 -7.18
C ILE A 141 1.04 -5.13 -7.52
N TYR A 142 2.14 -5.81 -7.85
CA TYR A 142 3.41 -5.22 -8.23
C TYR A 142 3.59 -5.25 -9.74
N THR A 143 3.80 -4.08 -10.36
CA THR A 143 4.14 -4.00 -11.77
C THR A 143 5.43 -3.23 -12.01
N SER A 144 6.20 -3.61 -13.03
CA SER A 144 7.41 -2.89 -13.43
C SER A 144 7.59 -2.95 -14.94
N ALA A 145 8.06 -1.85 -15.54
CA ALA A 145 8.23 -1.75 -16.99
C ALA A 145 9.45 -2.55 -17.50
N VAL A 146 10.56 -2.46 -16.79
CA VAL A 146 11.87 -2.99 -17.24
C VAL A 146 12.40 -4.06 -16.31
N TYR A 147 12.29 -3.85 -15.01
CA TYR A 147 12.73 -4.81 -14.01
C TYR A 147 11.91 -6.12 -14.09
N GLY A 148 12.60 -7.24 -14.01
CA GLY A 148 12.02 -8.57 -13.80
C GLY A 148 12.96 -9.42 -12.94
N PRO A 149 12.45 -10.35 -12.11
CA PRO A 149 13.26 -11.13 -11.17
C PRO A 149 14.30 -12.01 -11.87
N GLU A 150 14.03 -12.42 -13.11
CA GLU A 150 14.93 -13.24 -13.94
C GLU A 150 15.99 -12.41 -14.70
N ARG A 151 16.00 -11.10 -14.55
CA ARG A 151 16.90 -10.20 -15.26
C ARG A 151 18.12 -9.86 -14.43
N GLY A 152 19.26 -9.69 -15.13
CA GLY A 152 20.52 -9.30 -14.48
C GLY A 152 20.49 -7.85 -13.94
N PRO A 153 21.51 -7.46 -13.16
CA PRO A 153 21.53 -6.18 -12.43
C PRO A 153 21.50 -4.94 -13.34
N ALA A 154 21.81 -5.07 -14.63
CA ALA A 154 21.69 -3.97 -15.60
C ALA A 154 20.24 -3.50 -15.82
N PHE A 155 19.25 -4.28 -15.41
CA PHE A 155 17.82 -3.95 -15.51
C PHE A 155 17.24 -3.40 -14.20
N GLY A 156 18.09 -3.14 -13.21
CA GLY A 156 17.72 -2.60 -11.90
C GLY A 156 17.57 -3.68 -10.83
N ALA A 157 17.27 -3.22 -9.62
CA ALA A 157 17.00 -4.04 -8.44
C ALA A 157 15.56 -3.82 -7.94
N ASP A 158 15.05 -4.72 -7.13
CA ASP A 158 13.74 -4.58 -6.49
C ASP A 158 13.88 -3.98 -5.08
N PHE A 159 13.58 -2.71 -4.97
CA PHE A 159 13.33 -2.04 -3.69
C PHE A 159 11.85 -1.72 -3.49
N GLN A 160 10.97 -2.18 -4.39
CA GLN A 160 9.54 -1.96 -4.30
C GLN A 160 8.87 -2.98 -3.38
N ARG A 161 8.97 -4.27 -3.75
CA ARG A 161 8.31 -5.35 -3.02
C ARG A 161 8.91 -5.58 -1.63
N PRO A 162 10.24 -5.71 -1.46
CA PRO A 162 10.82 -5.90 -0.14
C PRO A 162 10.45 -4.77 0.84
N PHE A 163 10.46 -3.52 0.37
CA PHE A 163 10.09 -2.37 1.18
C PHE A 163 8.62 -2.42 1.63
N LEU A 164 7.69 -2.68 0.70
CA LEU A 164 6.27 -2.63 1.03
C LEU A 164 5.82 -3.86 1.84
N ASP A 165 6.32 -5.06 1.50
CA ASP A 165 6.05 -6.27 2.25
C ASP A 165 6.58 -6.15 3.69
N ASP A 166 7.79 -5.59 3.89
CA ASP A 166 8.37 -5.35 5.21
C ASP A 166 7.55 -4.34 6.01
N TRP A 167 7.15 -3.23 5.39
CA TRP A 167 6.31 -2.23 6.05
C TRP A 167 4.96 -2.80 6.48
N LEU A 168 4.29 -3.59 5.64
CA LEU A 168 3.02 -4.23 6.01
C LEU A 168 3.19 -5.15 7.23
N ARG A 169 4.21 -6.01 7.24
CA ARG A 169 4.51 -6.87 8.40
C ARG A 169 4.87 -6.07 9.64
N TRP A 170 5.65 -5.02 9.46
CA TRP A 170 6.02 -4.13 10.56
C TRP A 170 4.80 -3.47 11.22
N THR A 171 3.73 -3.22 10.44
CA THR A 171 2.47 -2.69 10.99
C THR A 171 1.60 -3.75 11.66
N GLY A 172 1.90 -5.06 11.50
CA GLY A 172 1.13 -6.18 12.03
C GLY A 172 0.31 -6.95 10.99
N ILE A 173 0.41 -6.59 9.70
CA ILE A 173 -0.28 -7.30 8.62
C ILE A 173 0.64 -8.39 8.05
N ASP A 174 0.51 -9.61 8.55
CA ASP A 174 1.35 -10.75 8.15
C ASP A 174 0.74 -11.60 7.03
N ASP A 175 -0.59 -11.61 6.89
CA ASP A 175 -1.30 -12.32 5.80
C ASP A 175 -1.23 -11.50 4.51
N LEU A 176 -0.21 -11.82 3.68
CA LEU A 176 0.11 -11.07 2.47
C LEU A 176 0.01 -11.95 1.23
N ALA A 177 -0.79 -11.53 0.25
CA ALA A 177 -0.81 -12.06 -1.09
C ALA A 177 -0.09 -11.12 -2.07
N ALA A 178 0.81 -11.65 -2.90
CA ALA A 178 1.52 -10.88 -3.92
C ALA A 178 1.14 -11.34 -5.33
N ILE A 179 0.79 -10.40 -6.19
CA ILE A 179 0.51 -10.60 -7.61
C ILE A 179 1.50 -9.77 -8.40
N GLU A 180 2.24 -10.39 -9.32
CA GLU A 180 3.28 -9.70 -10.05
C GLU A 180 3.05 -9.73 -11.56
N PHE A 181 3.29 -8.59 -12.20
CA PHE A 181 3.42 -8.46 -13.65
C PHE A 181 4.70 -7.69 -13.97
N ARG A 182 5.80 -8.44 -14.23
CA ARG A 182 7.16 -7.91 -14.41
C ARG A 182 8.00 -8.74 -15.38
N PRO A 183 8.65 -8.09 -16.34
CA PRO A 183 8.43 -6.74 -16.83
C PRO A 183 7.21 -6.66 -17.74
N ASP A 184 6.57 -5.47 -17.83
CA ASP A 184 5.40 -5.25 -18.67
C ASP A 184 5.72 -4.64 -20.05
N LEU A 185 6.88 -3.97 -20.22
CA LEU A 185 7.28 -3.36 -21.48
C LEU A 185 8.47 -4.01 -22.17
N ALA A 186 9.47 -4.46 -21.42
CA ALA A 186 10.74 -4.94 -21.98
C ALA A 186 10.80 -6.46 -22.05
N THR A 187 9.75 -7.12 -22.48
CA THR A 187 9.67 -8.58 -22.69
C THR A 187 9.09 -8.91 -24.06
N PRO A 188 9.58 -9.95 -24.75
CA PRO A 188 9.02 -10.39 -26.04
C PRO A 188 7.57 -10.87 -25.95
N ASP A 189 7.14 -11.39 -24.81
CA ASP A 189 5.80 -11.94 -24.57
C ASP A 189 5.15 -11.34 -23.31
N ALA A 190 4.91 -10.03 -23.34
CA ALA A 190 4.21 -9.34 -22.25
C ALA A 190 2.77 -9.87 -22.07
N ASP A 191 2.14 -10.34 -23.14
CA ASP A 191 0.74 -10.79 -23.08
C ASP A 191 0.58 -12.08 -22.30
N THR A 192 1.53 -13.00 -22.37
CA THR A 192 1.51 -14.20 -21.51
C THR A 192 1.65 -13.82 -20.03
N GLY A 193 2.60 -12.95 -19.69
CA GLY A 193 2.75 -12.44 -18.32
C GLY A 193 1.49 -11.71 -17.83
N ARG A 194 0.88 -10.88 -18.67
CA ARG A 194 -0.36 -10.18 -18.35
C ARG A 194 -1.51 -11.15 -18.05
N ARG A 195 -1.73 -12.15 -18.93
CA ARG A 195 -2.76 -13.18 -18.69
C ARG A 195 -2.53 -13.95 -17.40
N ALA A 196 -1.28 -14.31 -17.10
CA ALA A 196 -0.93 -15.00 -15.86
C ALA A 196 -1.23 -14.13 -14.63
N ALA A 197 -0.89 -12.83 -14.66
CA ALA A 197 -1.17 -11.91 -13.57
C ALA A 197 -2.69 -11.71 -13.35
N HIS A 198 -3.48 -11.60 -14.42
CA HIS A 198 -4.93 -11.54 -14.31
C HIS A 198 -5.54 -12.84 -13.77
N ALA A 199 -5.00 -14.01 -14.15
CA ALA A 199 -5.43 -15.30 -13.60
C ALA A 199 -5.12 -15.36 -12.09
N ALA A 200 -3.90 -15.04 -11.69
CA ALA A 200 -3.50 -14.97 -10.28
C ALA A 200 -4.37 -13.98 -9.47
N ALA A 201 -4.69 -12.82 -10.05
CA ALA A 201 -5.56 -11.84 -9.41
C ALA A 201 -6.98 -12.37 -9.20
N ARG A 202 -7.52 -13.08 -10.19
CA ARG A 202 -8.85 -13.70 -10.08
C ARG A 202 -8.87 -14.77 -8.98
N ASP A 203 -7.87 -15.65 -8.95
CA ASP A 203 -7.78 -16.71 -7.96
C ASP A 203 -7.59 -16.13 -6.55
N ALA A 204 -6.69 -15.15 -6.40
CA ALA A 204 -6.49 -14.46 -5.13
C ALA A 204 -7.76 -13.73 -4.66
N GLY A 205 -8.46 -13.02 -5.55
CA GLY A 205 -9.70 -12.31 -5.20
C GLY A 205 -10.81 -13.23 -4.68
N LYS A 206 -10.91 -14.44 -5.22
CA LYS A 206 -11.91 -15.43 -4.75
C LYS A 206 -11.61 -16.00 -3.37
N LEU A 207 -10.34 -16.07 -3.00
CA LEU A 207 -9.87 -16.65 -1.74
C LEU A 207 -9.64 -15.58 -0.64
N PHE A 208 -9.68 -14.31 -1.01
CA PHE A 208 -9.40 -13.18 -0.15
C PHE A 208 -10.61 -12.78 0.69
#